data_eb52d39a6aef18aaa3a3e34ca50ffef7
#
_entry.id   eb52d39a6aef18aaa3a3e34ca50ffef7
#
_cell.length_a   1.000
_cell.length_b   1.000
_cell.length_c   1.000
_cell.angle_alpha   90.00
_cell.angle_beta   90.00
_cell.angle_gamma   90.00
#
_symmetry.space_group_name_H-M   'P 1'
#
loop_
_entity.id
_entity.type
_entity.pdbx_description
1 polymer ?
#
loop_
_entity_poly.entity_id
_entity_poly.type
_entity_poly.pdbx_seq_one_letter_code
_entity_poly.pdbx_strand_id
1 'polypeptide(L)'
;MALRQKACDSTGFIPHILSMTATPIPRTLAQTAFADMDISIIDELPPNRQPIITIVRPISMRDTIIAHIEKHVAEGKQVYWVCCLINESEVIDCQDAINTASYIAQVLPQRRIGLLHGQMKAPEKQEIMDEFNHGNIDILIATSVIEVGVN
;
A
#
# COMPACT_ATOMS: atom_id res chain seq x y z
N MET A 1 -11.62 7.56 25.68
CA MET A 1 -11.58 8.63 26.72
C MET A 1 -10.22 9.35 26.78
N ALA A 2 -9.08 8.72 26.68
CA ALA A 2 -7.76 9.37 26.85
C ALA A 2 -7.41 10.47 25.83
N LEU A 3 -7.88 10.37 24.57
CA LEU A 3 -7.61 11.35 23.51
C LEU A 3 -8.41 12.66 23.70
N ARG A 4 -9.66 12.56 24.17
CA ARG A 4 -10.48 13.75 24.47
C ARG A 4 -9.90 14.60 25.59
N GLN A 5 -9.32 13.97 26.61
CA GLN A 5 -8.73 14.67 27.76
C GLN A 5 -7.40 15.36 27.45
N LYS A 6 -6.61 14.79 26.50
CA LYS A 6 -5.32 15.39 26.08
C LYS A 6 -5.45 16.56 25.12
N ALA A 7 -6.59 16.70 24.46
CA ALA A 7 -6.83 17.72 23.44
C ALA A 7 -7.69 18.90 23.95
N CYS A 8 -8.10 18.90 25.21
CA CYS A 8 -8.71 20.08 25.84
C CYS A 8 -7.63 21.15 26.02
N ASP A 9 -7.80 22.28 25.38
CA ASP A 9 -6.95 23.42 25.60
C ASP A 9 -7.30 24.15 26.94
N SER A 10 -6.50 25.15 27.32
CA SER A 10 -6.71 25.93 28.51
C SER A 10 -8.01 26.78 28.52
N THR A 11 -8.72 26.82 27.39
CA THR A 11 -9.98 27.55 27.19
C THR A 11 -11.21 26.70 27.38
N GLY A 12 -11.05 25.36 27.58
CA GLY A 12 -12.15 24.42 27.80
C GLY A 12 -12.85 23.97 26.50
N PHE A 13 -12.30 24.26 25.32
CA PHE A 13 -12.81 23.78 24.06
C PHE A 13 -12.58 22.28 23.92
N ILE A 14 -13.64 21.54 23.59
CA ILE A 14 -13.59 20.12 23.28
C ILE A 14 -13.44 19.97 21.76
N PRO A 15 -12.34 19.38 21.25
CA PRO A 15 -12.14 19.21 19.82
C PRO A 15 -13.15 18.19 19.25
N HIS A 16 -13.59 18.43 18.02
CA HIS A 16 -14.28 17.43 17.23
C HIS A 16 -13.27 16.37 16.75
N ILE A 17 -13.59 15.10 16.95
CA ILE A 17 -12.74 13.97 16.58
C ILE A 17 -13.41 13.21 15.46
N LEU A 18 -12.74 13.08 14.32
CA LEU A 18 -13.13 12.21 13.22
C LEU A 18 -12.16 11.04 13.16
N SER A 19 -12.68 9.81 13.31
CA SER A 19 -11.91 8.58 13.12
C SER A 19 -12.34 7.92 11.81
N MET A 20 -11.40 7.69 10.93
CA MET A 20 -11.64 7.06 9.62
C MET A 20 -10.86 5.75 9.53
N THR A 21 -11.48 4.73 8.95
CA THR A 21 -10.86 3.43 8.69
C THR A 21 -11.34 2.87 7.36
N ALA A 22 -10.44 2.25 6.62
CA ALA A 22 -10.76 1.52 5.39
C ALA A 22 -11.22 0.08 5.66
N THR A 23 -11.01 -0.44 6.89
CA THR A 23 -11.45 -1.77 7.28
C THR A 23 -12.82 -1.70 7.93
N PRO A 24 -13.83 -2.47 7.45
CA PRO A 24 -15.15 -2.45 8.05
C PRO A 24 -15.09 -3.00 9.48
N ILE A 25 -15.44 -2.16 10.44
CA ILE A 25 -15.59 -2.58 11.83
C ILE A 25 -17.02 -3.11 12.00
N PRO A 26 -17.22 -4.35 12.49
CA PRO A 26 -18.56 -4.88 12.75
C PRO A 26 -19.36 -3.90 13.63
N ARG A 27 -20.62 -3.65 13.27
CA ARG A 27 -21.47 -2.65 13.94
C ARG A 27 -21.55 -2.86 15.45
N THR A 28 -21.56 -4.10 15.91
CA THR A 28 -21.53 -4.46 17.32
C THR A 28 -20.24 -4.05 18.03
N LEU A 29 -19.10 -4.21 17.37
CA LEU A 29 -17.80 -3.81 17.91
C LEU A 29 -17.67 -2.27 17.92
N ALA A 30 -18.16 -1.61 16.88
CA ALA A 30 -18.18 -0.16 16.79
C ALA A 30 -19.04 0.47 17.92
N GLN A 31 -20.21 -0.09 18.20
CA GLN A 31 -21.07 0.36 19.30
C GLN A 31 -20.44 0.15 20.67
N THR A 32 -19.65 -0.91 20.86
CA THR A 32 -19.00 -1.20 22.14
C THR A 32 -17.75 -0.36 22.37
N ALA A 33 -16.97 -0.12 21.31
CA ALA A 33 -15.71 0.59 21.39
C ALA A 33 -15.89 2.13 21.30
N PHE A 34 -16.95 2.59 20.59
CA PHE A 34 -17.18 3.99 20.25
C PHE A 34 -18.59 4.47 20.58
N ALA A 35 -19.14 4.02 21.72
CA ALA A 35 -20.54 4.22 22.13
C ALA A 35 -21.06 5.67 22.06
N ASP A 36 -20.15 6.64 22.08
CA ASP A 36 -20.46 8.09 22.03
C ASP A 36 -20.15 8.72 20.65
N MET A 37 -19.97 7.93 19.59
CA MET A 37 -19.63 8.46 18.25
C MET A 37 -20.73 8.10 17.25
N ASP A 38 -21.10 9.08 16.42
CA ASP A 38 -21.93 8.83 15.25
C ASP A 38 -21.10 8.09 14.19
N ILE A 39 -21.74 7.14 13.49
CA ILE A 39 -21.10 6.33 12.47
C ILE A 39 -21.70 6.63 11.12
N SER A 40 -20.86 7.04 10.17
CA SER A 40 -21.21 7.17 8.76
C SER A 40 -20.48 6.13 7.95
N ILE A 41 -21.20 5.43 7.09
CA ILE A 41 -20.64 4.38 6.22
C ILE A 41 -20.68 4.92 4.79
N ILE A 42 -19.50 4.89 4.12
CA ILE A 42 -19.40 5.18 2.69
C ILE A 42 -19.38 3.83 1.97
N ASP A 43 -20.49 3.46 1.35
CA ASP A 43 -20.72 2.18 0.67
C ASP A 43 -20.76 2.29 -0.87
N GLU A 44 -20.54 3.50 -1.37
CA GLU A 44 -20.47 3.76 -2.80
C GLU A 44 -19.01 4.00 -3.25
N LEU A 45 -18.71 3.56 -4.47
CA LEU A 45 -17.44 3.87 -5.11
C LEU A 45 -17.43 5.30 -5.65
N PRO A 46 -16.27 5.98 -5.67
CA PRO A 46 -16.14 7.28 -6.30
C PRO A 46 -16.60 7.23 -7.77
N PRO A 47 -17.17 8.34 -8.30
CA PRO A 47 -17.55 8.41 -9.71
C PRO A 47 -16.37 8.06 -10.63
N ASN A 48 -16.64 7.32 -11.69
CA ASN A 48 -15.67 6.91 -12.71
C ASN A 48 -14.60 5.90 -12.27
N ARG A 49 -14.71 5.31 -11.06
CA ARG A 49 -13.79 4.25 -10.67
C ARG A 49 -14.05 2.97 -11.47
N GLN A 50 -13.03 2.51 -12.18
CA GLN A 50 -13.10 1.27 -12.93
C GLN A 50 -13.11 0.06 -11.98
N PRO A 51 -13.85 -1.03 -12.32
CA PRO A 51 -13.82 -2.25 -11.52
C PRO A 51 -12.41 -2.84 -11.45
N ILE A 52 -12.03 -3.30 -10.25
CA ILE A 52 -10.76 -3.99 -10.04
C ILE A 52 -10.95 -5.47 -10.34
N ILE A 53 -10.12 -6.02 -11.22
CA ILE A 53 -10.11 -7.45 -11.54
C ILE A 53 -9.04 -8.10 -10.68
N THR A 54 -9.45 -8.99 -9.77
CA THR A 54 -8.54 -9.75 -8.91
C THR A 54 -8.48 -11.20 -9.39
N ILE A 55 -7.26 -11.71 -9.61
CA ILE A 55 -7.02 -13.06 -10.12
C ILE A 55 -6.00 -13.76 -9.24
N VAL A 56 -6.28 -15.00 -8.84
CA VAL A 56 -5.33 -15.87 -8.13
C VAL A 56 -4.69 -16.82 -9.13
N ARG A 57 -3.36 -16.92 -9.10
CA ARG A 57 -2.58 -17.82 -9.96
C ARG A 57 -1.57 -18.60 -9.12
N PRO A 58 -1.27 -19.87 -9.47
CA PRO A 58 -0.23 -20.62 -8.81
C PRO A 58 1.15 -20.04 -9.12
N ILE A 59 2.11 -20.23 -8.20
CA ILE A 59 3.48 -19.68 -8.31
C ILE A 59 4.21 -20.19 -9.58
N SER A 60 3.84 -21.38 -10.08
CA SER A 60 4.38 -21.95 -11.33
C SER A 60 4.06 -21.12 -12.57
N MET A 61 3.11 -20.19 -12.48
CA MET A 61 2.77 -19.26 -13.57
C MET A 61 3.51 -17.92 -13.47
N ARG A 62 4.55 -17.81 -12.63
CA ARG A 62 5.30 -16.56 -12.41
C ARG A 62 5.82 -15.96 -13.72
N ASP A 63 6.38 -16.77 -14.59
CA ASP A 63 6.91 -16.30 -15.89
C ASP A 63 5.80 -15.76 -16.81
N THR A 64 4.64 -16.41 -16.81
CA THR A 64 3.46 -15.91 -17.53
C THR A 64 2.99 -14.56 -16.97
N ILE A 65 3.03 -14.38 -15.64
CA ILE A 65 2.68 -13.10 -15.00
C ILE A 65 3.69 -12.02 -15.40
N ILE A 66 4.98 -12.34 -15.44
CA ILE A 66 6.02 -11.38 -15.86
C ILE A 66 5.82 -10.96 -17.32
N ALA A 67 5.48 -11.89 -18.21
CA ALA A 67 5.16 -11.54 -19.60
C ALA A 67 3.92 -10.64 -19.72
N HIS A 68 2.92 -10.83 -18.88
CA HIS A 68 1.76 -9.92 -18.79
C HIS A 68 2.14 -8.53 -18.27
N ILE A 69 3.00 -8.46 -17.25
CA ILE A 69 3.54 -7.20 -16.71
C ILE A 69 4.26 -6.44 -17.81
N GLU A 70 5.14 -7.10 -18.55
CA GLU A 70 5.88 -6.50 -19.67
C GLU A 70 4.93 -5.84 -20.69
N LYS A 71 3.85 -6.54 -21.05
CA LYS A 71 2.85 -6.00 -21.96
C LYS A 71 2.17 -4.74 -21.40
N HIS A 72 1.78 -4.76 -20.12
CA HIS A 72 1.13 -3.61 -19.49
C HIS A 72 2.08 -2.41 -19.36
N VAL A 73 3.35 -2.65 -19.03
CA VAL A 73 4.36 -1.59 -18.96
C VAL A 73 4.65 -1.03 -20.34
N ALA A 74 4.67 -1.85 -21.40
CA ALA A 74 4.80 -1.39 -22.78
C ALA A 74 3.61 -0.51 -23.22
N GLU A 75 2.43 -0.69 -22.63
CA GLU A 75 1.24 0.16 -22.81
C GLU A 75 1.29 1.46 -21.98
N GLY A 76 2.39 1.73 -21.26
CA GLY A 76 2.56 2.91 -20.41
C GLY A 76 1.94 2.81 -19.02
N LYS A 77 1.57 1.61 -18.57
CA LYS A 77 1.04 1.37 -17.22
C LYS A 77 2.17 1.10 -16.25
N GLN A 78 1.96 1.46 -15.00
CA GLN A 78 2.90 1.17 -13.91
C GLN A 78 2.42 -0.05 -13.10
N VAL A 79 3.37 -0.72 -12.46
CA VAL A 79 3.10 -1.96 -11.73
C VAL A 79 3.67 -1.89 -10.31
N TYR A 80 2.85 -2.27 -9.33
CA TYR A 80 3.31 -2.60 -7.99
C TYR A 80 3.50 -4.11 -7.88
N TRP A 81 4.69 -4.54 -7.50
CA TRP A 81 4.98 -5.91 -7.12
C TRP A 81 5.20 -5.98 -5.62
N VAL A 82 4.20 -6.48 -4.90
CA VAL A 82 4.26 -6.57 -3.44
C VAL A 82 4.78 -7.95 -3.03
N CYS A 83 5.92 -7.98 -2.34
CA CYS A 83 6.43 -9.17 -1.68
C CYS A 83 5.78 -9.28 -0.30
N CYS A 84 4.94 -10.32 -0.11
CA CYS A 84 4.27 -10.53 1.17
C CYS A 84 5.28 -10.98 2.22
N LEU A 85 5.11 -10.46 3.43
CA LEU A 85 5.81 -10.92 4.63
C LEU A 85 5.37 -12.37 4.94
N ILE A 86 6.25 -13.33 4.77
CA ILE A 86 5.98 -14.75 5.09
C ILE A 86 6.51 -15.08 6.49
N ASN A 87 7.46 -14.30 6.99
CA ASN A 87 8.12 -14.52 8.27
C ASN A 87 8.03 -13.27 9.16
N GLU A 88 8.12 -13.46 10.48
CA GLU A 88 8.18 -12.36 11.47
C GLU A 88 9.51 -11.57 11.43
N SER A 89 10.40 -11.82 10.46
CA SER A 89 11.72 -11.20 10.35
C SER A 89 11.77 -10.24 9.17
N GLU A 90 11.76 -8.95 9.45
CA GLU A 90 11.93 -7.88 8.45
C GLU A 90 13.20 -8.01 7.60
N VAL A 91 14.22 -8.69 8.10
CA VAL A 91 15.50 -8.91 7.38
C VAL A 91 15.31 -9.89 6.23
N ILE A 92 14.57 -10.98 6.45
CA ILE A 92 14.33 -12.02 5.43
C ILE A 92 13.43 -11.43 4.34
N ASP A 93 12.42 -10.68 4.71
CA ASP A 93 11.48 -10.06 3.78
C ASP A 93 12.15 -9.01 2.89
N CYS A 94 13.06 -8.24 3.46
CA CYS A 94 13.90 -7.31 2.70
C CYS A 94 14.75 -8.06 1.67
N GLN A 95 15.35 -9.19 2.04
CA GLN A 95 16.15 -10.00 1.12
C GLN A 95 15.32 -10.59 -0.03
N ASP A 96 14.09 -11.01 0.22
CA ASP A 96 13.19 -11.52 -0.81
C ASP A 96 12.77 -10.44 -1.80
N ALA A 97 12.55 -9.21 -1.34
CA ALA A 97 12.28 -8.09 -2.22
C ALA A 97 13.50 -7.72 -3.08
N ILE A 98 14.71 -7.72 -2.49
CA ILE A 98 15.98 -7.49 -3.21
C ILE A 98 16.20 -8.58 -4.27
N ASN A 99 16.02 -9.84 -3.92
CA ASN A 99 16.18 -10.97 -4.84
C ASN A 99 15.16 -10.88 -5.99
N THR A 100 13.92 -10.51 -5.67
CA THR A 100 12.87 -10.31 -6.68
C THR A 100 13.21 -9.14 -7.61
N ALA A 101 13.70 -8.03 -7.08
CA ALA A 101 14.11 -6.87 -7.88
C ALA A 101 15.24 -7.24 -8.85
N SER A 102 16.26 -7.96 -8.35
CA SER A 102 17.38 -8.43 -9.15
C SER A 102 16.92 -9.38 -10.26
N TYR A 103 16.01 -10.30 -9.96
CA TYR A 103 15.46 -11.22 -10.94
C TYR A 103 14.66 -10.49 -12.02
N ILE A 104 13.75 -9.59 -11.64
CA ILE A 104 12.95 -8.81 -12.60
C ILE A 104 13.86 -7.93 -13.48
N ALA A 105 14.91 -7.33 -12.91
CA ALA A 105 15.87 -6.54 -13.67
C ALA A 105 16.63 -7.36 -14.73
N GLN A 106 16.91 -8.63 -14.42
CA GLN A 106 17.54 -9.55 -15.38
C GLN A 106 16.59 -9.97 -16.51
N VAL A 107 15.31 -10.20 -16.18
CA VAL A 107 14.31 -10.64 -17.16
C VAL A 107 13.80 -9.48 -18.01
N LEU A 108 13.70 -8.28 -17.43
CA LEU A 108 13.19 -7.08 -18.08
C LEU A 108 14.24 -5.93 -18.06
N PRO A 109 15.40 -6.10 -18.73
CA PRO A 109 16.53 -5.16 -18.61
C PRO A 109 16.24 -3.75 -19.19
N GLN A 110 15.17 -3.60 -19.95
CA GLN A 110 14.78 -2.31 -20.53
C GLN A 110 13.81 -1.53 -19.65
N ARG A 111 13.38 -2.10 -18.51
CA ARG A 111 12.41 -1.47 -17.62
C ARG A 111 13.08 -0.85 -16.40
N ARG A 112 12.56 0.27 -15.97
CA ARG A 112 13.04 0.99 -14.78
C ARG A 112 12.37 0.40 -13.55
N ILE A 113 13.18 -0.20 -12.69
CA ILE A 113 12.71 -0.92 -11.50
C ILE A 113 13.09 -0.14 -10.26
N GLY A 114 12.11 0.16 -9.42
CA GLY A 114 12.30 0.71 -8.08
C GLY A 114 12.17 -0.40 -7.03
N LEU A 115 12.88 -0.24 -5.92
CA LEU A 115 12.80 -1.11 -4.75
C LEU A 115 12.49 -0.30 -3.49
N LEU A 116 11.49 -0.73 -2.74
CA LEU A 116 11.06 -0.07 -1.51
C LEU A 116 10.85 -1.11 -0.40
N HIS A 117 11.57 -0.96 0.71
CA HIS A 117 11.48 -1.89 1.84
C HIS A 117 11.58 -1.21 3.21
N GLY A 118 11.22 -1.94 4.27
CA GLY A 118 11.10 -1.42 5.63
C GLY A 118 12.36 -0.73 6.17
N GLN A 119 13.54 -1.26 5.87
CA GLN A 119 14.83 -0.79 6.39
C GLN A 119 15.33 0.53 5.75
N MET A 120 14.70 1.00 4.68
CA MET A 120 15.08 2.27 4.04
C MET A 120 14.66 3.45 4.91
N LYS A 121 15.45 4.54 4.87
CA LYS A 121 15.13 5.79 5.58
C LYS A 121 13.96 6.49 4.91
N ALA A 122 13.19 7.26 5.70
CA ALA A 122 12.01 7.96 5.21
C ALA A 122 12.28 8.86 3.98
N PRO A 123 13.38 9.64 3.91
CA PRO A 123 13.67 10.44 2.72
C PRO A 123 13.90 9.59 1.46
N GLU A 124 14.59 8.47 1.57
CA GLU A 124 14.86 7.56 0.45
C GLU A 124 13.56 6.93 -0.08
N LYS A 125 12.67 6.54 0.85
CA LYS A 125 11.33 6.02 0.49
C LYS A 125 10.52 7.07 -0.27
N GLN A 126 10.55 8.31 0.20
CA GLN A 126 9.82 9.41 -0.43
C GLN A 126 10.34 9.68 -1.84
N GLU A 127 11.66 9.72 -2.04
CA GLU A 127 12.28 9.94 -3.35
C GLU A 127 11.85 8.86 -4.37
N ILE A 128 11.88 7.57 -3.98
CA ILE A 128 11.44 6.47 -4.84
C ILE A 128 9.95 6.58 -5.17
N MET A 129 9.12 6.94 -4.19
CA MET A 129 7.69 7.15 -4.43
C MET A 129 7.43 8.32 -5.37
N ASP A 130 8.17 9.41 -5.24
CA ASP A 130 8.06 10.57 -6.12
C ASP A 130 8.48 10.21 -7.55
N GLU A 131 9.58 9.47 -7.73
CA GLU A 131 10.01 8.94 -9.01
C GLU A 131 8.97 8.01 -9.64
N PHE A 132 8.34 7.16 -8.84
CA PHE A 132 7.27 6.30 -9.31
C PHE A 132 6.04 7.12 -9.72
N ASN A 133 5.62 8.07 -8.92
CA ASN A 133 4.46 8.93 -9.22
C ASN A 133 4.67 9.80 -10.47
N HIS A 134 5.91 10.20 -10.75
CA HIS A 134 6.27 10.95 -11.97
C HIS A 134 6.44 10.03 -13.20
N GLY A 135 6.24 8.73 -13.08
CA GLY A 135 6.39 7.79 -14.19
C GLY A 135 7.83 7.46 -14.55
N ASN A 136 8.81 7.80 -13.70
CA ASN A 136 10.22 7.49 -13.92
C ASN A 136 10.58 6.04 -13.53
N ILE A 137 9.73 5.36 -12.80
CA ILE A 137 9.81 3.94 -12.45
C ILE A 137 8.62 3.22 -13.06
N ASP A 138 8.88 2.12 -13.76
CA ASP A 138 7.86 1.32 -14.44
C ASP A 138 7.28 0.23 -13.51
N ILE A 139 8.15 -0.40 -12.72
CA ILE A 139 7.81 -1.48 -11.80
C ILE A 139 8.38 -1.14 -10.41
N LEU A 140 7.52 -0.97 -9.43
CA LEU A 140 7.93 -0.77 -8.04
C LEU A 140 7.77 -2.07 -7.26
N ILE A 141 8.89 -2.61 -6.80
CA ILE A 141 8.93 -3.81 -5.96
C ILE A 141 9.01 -3.36 -4.52
N ALA A 142 8.10 -3.87 -3.69
CA ALA A 142 8.01 -3.42 -2.32
C ALA A 142 7.63 -4.54 -1.35
N THR A 143 8.06 -4.39 -0.11
CA THR A 143 7.48 -5.13 1.02
C THR A 143 6.18 -4.45 1.47
N SER A 144 5.43 -5.06 2.39
CA SER A 144 4.12 -4.60 2.87
C SER A 144 4.05 -3.17 3.47
N VAL A 145 5.15 -2.41 3.43
CA VAL A 145 5.27 -1.04 3.95
C VAL A 145 4.43 -0.01 3.17
N ILE A 146 3.82 -0.41 2.03
CA ILE A 146 3.06 0.51 1.15
C ILE A 146 1.60 0.72 1.60
N GLU A 147 1.17 0.18 2.72
CA GLU A 147 -0.23 0.33 3.17
C GLU A 147 -0.65 1.79 3.48
N VAL A 148 0.29 2.74 3.51
CA VAL A 148 0.03 4.14 3.81
C VAL A 148 0.55 5.03 2.69
N GLY A 149 -0.36 5.54 1.86
CA GLY A 149 -0.06 6.70 1.00
C GLY A 149 -0.04 6.49 -0.50
N VAL A 150 -0.63 5.40 -1.02
CA VAL A 150 -0.88 5.26 -2.46
C VAL A 150 -2.29 5.78 -2.75
N ASN A 151 -2.40 7.03 -3.12
CA ASN A 151 -3.60 7.63 -3.71
C ASN A 151 -3.43 7.72 -5.23
#